data_4eee93be3b653cb7da16bafb34cef42f
#
_entry.id   4eee93be3b653cb7da16bafb34cef42f
#
_cell.length_a   1.000
_cell.length_b   1.000
_cell.length_c   1.000
_cell.angle_alpha   90.00
_cell.angle_beta   90.00
_cell.angle_gamma   90.00
#
_symmetry.space_group_name_H-M   'P 1'
#
loop_
_entity.id
_entity.type
_entity.pdbx_description
1 polymer ?
#
loop_
_entity_poly.entity_id
_entity_poly.type
_entity_poly.pdbx_seq_one_letter_code
_entity_poly.pdbx_strand_id
1 'polypeptide(L)'
;VQALAAYGKTRELAPGESCRMELSFRMSDLASFDAARSAYVLAKGDYVLRCGSSSRTAKPMALLRLTQDVVTEKVHSLSGAPDFTDWVPEGPEAIPEGLPVYVLDAASIPCRTHTYEEPLQPDPAVQALTDEELVYLNIGGFRLKDRAGVVGDSGSAIPGTAGETASCLKEKGIPALVMSDGPAGIRLARDYYEDKKGAHSLGSAMLPTMIDLLPAPARAAMTRPKKLPKGVEIKHRYATAIPIGTAIAQSFSLSLAESCGD
;
A
#
# COMPACT_ATOMS: atom_id res chain seq x y z
N VAL A 1 2.74 16.10 14.85
CA VAL A 1 2.71 15.31 13.59
C VAL A 1 2.74 16.29 12.43
N GLN A 2 3.48 15.97 11.36
CA GLN A 2 3.53 16.77 10.13
C GLN A 2 3.00 15.92 8.98
N ALA A 3 2.04 16.47 8.22
CA ALA A 3 1.44 15.82 7.07
C ALA A 3 1.63 16.67 5.81
N LEU A 4 1.75 16.04 4.63
CA LEU A 4 1.78 16.71 3.35
C LEU A 4 0.34 17.06 2.95
N ALA A 5 0.01 18.38 2.97
CA ALA A 5 -1.32 18.83 2.64
C ALA A 5 -1.52 19.04 1.14
N ALA A 6 -0.53 19.60 0.45
CA ALA A 6 -0.55 19.79 -0.99
C ALA A 6 0.87 19.89 -1.54
N TYR A 7 1.02 19.60 -2.82
CA TYR A 7 2.27 19.81 -3.55
C TYR A 7 1.99 20.18 -5.00
N GLY A 8 2.99 20.74 -5.64
CA GLY A 8 2.96 21.05 -7.06
C GLY A 8 4.36 21.18 -7.61
N LYS A 9 4.50 21.07 -8.92
CA LYS A 9 5.74 21.18 -9.65
C LYS A 9 5.63 22.35 -10.63
N THR A 10 6.64 23.22 -10.62
CA THR A 10 6.69 24.29 -11.62
C THR A 10 6.98 23.71 -13.00
N ARG A 11 6.65 24.43 -14.05
CA ARG A 11 7.29 24.23 -15.35
C ARG A 11 8.80 24.44 -15.22
N GLU A 12 9.56 24.07 -16.22
CA GLU A 12 10.97 24.44 -16.29
C GLU A 12 11.11 25.97 -16.29
N LEU A 13 11.97 26.48 -15.43
CA LEU A 13 12.22 27.91 -15.27
C LEU A 13 13.62 28.24 -15.73
N ALA A 14 13.78 29.31 -16.50
CA ALA A 14 15.08 29.85 -16.86
C ALA A 14 15.78 30.44 -15.60
N PRO A 15 17.11 30.55 -15.61
CA PRO A 15 17.83 31.18 -14.51
C PRO A 15 17.31 32.59 -14.18
N GLY A 16 16.94 32.80 -12.91
CA GLY A 16 16.34 34.04 -12.44
C GLY A 16 14.84 34.19 -12.71
N GLU A 17 14.22 33.25 -13.40
CA GLU A 17 12.78 33.24 -13.63
C GLU A 17 12.03 32.79 -12.37
N SER A 18 10.83 33.32 -12.18
CA SER A 18 9.90 32.91 -11.12
C SER A 18 8.50 32.66 -11.68
N CYS A 19 7.74 31.81 -11.03
CA CYS A 19 6.34 31.62 -11.34
C CYS A 19 5.50 31.59 -10.06
N ARG A 20 4.25 32.00 -10.18
CA ARG A 20 3.25 31.85 -9.12
C ARG A 20 2.60 30.47 -9.25
N MET A 21 2.49 29.77 -8.13
CA MET A 21 1.79 28.49 -8.05
C MET A 21 0.70 28.59 -6.97
N GLU A 22 -0.46 28.05 -7.27
CA GLU A 22 -1.58 27.95 -6.33
C GLU A 22 -1.74 26.48 -5.94
N LEU A 23 -1.77 26.22 -4.63
CA LEU A 23 -1.94 24.90 -4.06
C LEU A 23 -3.17 24.92 -3.16
N SER A 24 -4.05 23.94 -3.36
CA SER A 24 -5.27 23.78 -2.58
C SER A 24 -5.24 22.45 -1.82
N PHE A 25 -5.82 22.44 -0.63
CA PHE A 25 -6.01 21.23 0.16
C PHE A 25 -7.29 21.32 0.99
N ARG A 26 -7.79 20.20 1.43
CA ARG A 26 -8.98 20.15 2.29
C ARG A 26 -8.54 19.91 3.72
N MET A 27 -9.07 20.68 4.65
CA MET A 27 -8.81 20.46 6.08
C MET A 27 -9.30 19.09 6.54
N SER A 28 -10.39 18.58 5.97
CA SER A 28 -10.90 17.22 6.28
C SER A 28 -9.88 16.11 6.07
N ASP A 29 -8.96 16.29 5.12
CA ASP A 29 -7.95 15.27 4.80
C ASP A 29 -6.84 15.18 5.88
N LEU A 30 -6.81 16.13 6.80
CA LEU A 30 -5.89 16.17 7.94
C LEU A 30 -6.49 15.60 9.23
N ALA A 31 -7.73 15.09 9.18
CA ALA A 31 -8.40 14.51 10.33
C ALA A 31 -7.74 13.21 10.77
N SER A 32 -7.72 12.96 12.07
CA SER A 32 -7.24 11.71 12.68
C SER A 32 -8.43 10.86 13.13
N PHE A 33 -8.25 9.54 13.09
CA PHE A 33 -9.28 8.62 13.58
C PHE A 33 -9.36 8.65 15.10
N ASP A 34 -10.57 8.87 15.62
CA ASP A 34 -10.91 8.79 17.03
C ASP A 34 -11.69 7.49 17.28
N ALA A 35 -11.06 6.51 17.88
CA ALA A 35 -11.64 5.20 18.12
C ALA A 35 -12.85 5.24 19.07
N ALA A 36 -12.86 6.16 20.05
CA ALA A 36 -13.97 6.30 20.99
C ALA A 36 -15.22 6.87 20.33
N ARG A 37 -15.05 7.73 19.31
CA ARG A 37 -16.13 8.32 18.54
C ARG A 37 -16.48 7.53 17.28
N SER A 38 -15.70 6.53 16.91
CA SER A 38 -15.76 5.85 15.60
C SER A 38 -15.86 6.84 14.45
N ALA A 39 -14.98 7.84 14.45
CA ALA A 39 -15.02 8.95 13.51
C ALA A 39 -13.64 9.53 13.21
N TYR A 40 -13.50 10.15 12.05
CA TYR A 40 -12.37 11.03 11.78
C TYR A 40 -12.67 12.42 12.29
N VAL A 41 -11.74 12.97 13.07
CA VAL A 41 -11.92 14.22 13.79
C VAL A 41 -10.75 15.16 13.54
N LEU A 42 -11.07 16.39 13.18
CA LEU A 42 -10.14 17.51 13.30
C LEU A 42 -10.25 18.07 14.71
N ALA A 43 -9.21 17.89 15.51
CA ALA A 43 -9.19 18.41 16.87
C ALA A 43 -9.09 19.94 16.87
N LYS A 44 -9.72 20.58 17.83
CA LYS A 44 -9.52 22.03 18.09
C LYS A 44 -8.05 22.33 18.34
N GLY A 45 -7.57 23.46 17.86
CA GLY A 45 -6.18 23.88 18.05
C GLY A 45 -5.63 24.66 16.88
N ASP A 46 -4.35 24.91 16.91
CA ASP A 46 -3.61 25.61 15.87
C ASP A 46 -2.86 24.62 14.97
N TYR A 47 -3.15 24.69 13.69
CA TYR A 47 -2.48 23.94 12.64
C TYR A 47 -1.45 24.84 11.97
N VAL A 48 -0.17 24.49 12.10
CA VAL A 48 0.92 25.30 11.53
C VAL A 48 1.06 24.97 10.03
N LEU A 49 0.71 25.91 9.17
CA LEU A 49 0.95 25.81 7.75
C LEU A 49 2.43 26.06 7.45
N ARG A 50 3.10 25.09 6.87
CA ARG A 50 4.50 25.19 6.47
C ARG A 50 4.63 25.11 4.95
N CYS A 51 5.54 25.87 4.38
CA CYS A 51 5.83 25.83 2.95
C CYS A 51 7.34 25.68 2.73
N GLY A 52 7.74 24.88 1.75
CA GLY A 52 9.14 24.65 1.41
C GLY A 52 9.30 23.58 0.34
N SER A 53 10.53 23.35 -0.05
CA SER A 53 10.89 22.35 -1.07
C SER A 53 10.98 20.91 -0.53
N SER A 54 10.95 20.74 0.78
CA SER A 54 10.96 19.42 1.44
C SER A 54 10.40 19.53 2.86
N SER A 55 10.06 18.40 3.47
CA SER A 55 9.62 18.34 4.86
C SER A 55 10.63 18.91 5.87
N ARG A 56 11.92 18.87 5.54
CA ARG A 56 13.00 19.40 6.41
C ARG A 56 13.22 20.90 6.25
N THR A 57 12.92 21.45 5.07
CA THR A 57 13.16 22.87 4.74
C THR A 57 11.90 23.71 4.80
N ALA A 58 10.75 23.08 5.01
CA ALA A 58 9.48 23.78 5.12
C ALA A 58 9.45 24.69 6.37
N LYS A 59 9.16 25.98 6.13
CA LYS A 59 9.11 27.01 7.17
C LYS A 59 7.67 27.35 7.52
N PRO A 60 7.36 27.64 8.80
CA PRO A 60 6.05 28.15 9.20
C PRO A 60 5.70 29.42 8.46
N MET A 61 4.49 29.48 7.91
CA MET A 61 3.98 30.62 7.13
C MET A 61 2.69 31.22 7.71
N ALA A 62 1.88 30.40 8.36
CA ALA A 62 0.61 30.82 8.93
C ALA A 62 0.11 29.82 9.96
N LEU A 63 -0.87 30.26 10.76
CA LEU A 63 -1.65 29.41 11.65
C LEU A 63 -3.09 29.32 11.14
N LEU A 64 -3.58 28.10 11.03
CA LEU A 64 -4.98 27.81 10.79
C LEU A 64 -5.59 27.40 12.13
N ARG A 65 -6.47 28.23 12.69
CA ARG A 65 -7.04 28.01 14.01
C ARG A 65 -8.43 27.42 13.94
N LEU A 66 -8.61 26.28 14.58
CA LEU A 66 -9.91 25.65 14.75
C LEU A 66 -10.32 25.76 16.23
N THR A 67 -11.48 26.37 16.48
CA THR A 67 -11.94 26.70 17.84
C THR A 67 -12.69 25.57 18.53
N GLN A 68 -13.13 24.58 17.78
CA GLN A 68 -13.85 23.40 18.26
C GLN A 68 -13.46 22.17 17.46
N ASP A 69 -13.68 20.96 18.03
CA ASP A 69 -13.53 19.72 17.29
C ASP A 69 -14.55 19.64 16.15
N VAL A 70 -14.13 19.12 15.00
CA VAL A 70 -15.01 18.89 13.86
C VAL A 70 -14.92 17.42 13.44
N VAL A 71 -16.05 16.73 13.48
CA VAL A 71 -16.19 15.41 12.90
C VAL A 71 -16.26 15.55 11.37
N THR A 72 -15.28 15.01 10.66
CA THR A 72 -15.21 15.08 9.19
C THR A 72 -15.77 13.85 8.50
N GLU A 73 -15.79 12.72 9.22
CA GLU A 73 -16.30 11.48 8.68
C GLU A 73 -16.78 10.57 9.83
N LYS A 74 -17.98 10.02 9.72
CA LYS A 74 -18.51 9.00 10.63
C LYS A 74 -18.37 7.65 10.00
N VAL A 75 -17.78 6.72 10.73
CA VAL A 75 -17.54 5.34 10.27
C VAL A 75 -18.07 4.34 11.29
N HIS A 76 -18.10 3.08 10.91
CA HIS A 76 -18.45 1.98 11.79
C HIS A 76 -17.18 1.22 12.18
N SER A 77 -16.76 1.33 13.45
CA SER A 77 -15.62 0.57 13.98
C SER A 77 -16.06 -0.83 14.37
N LEU A 78 -15.49 -1.85 13.73
CA LEU A 78 -15.73 -3.26 14.06
C LEU A 78 -14.85 -3.77 15.19
N SER A 79 -13.70 -3.12 15.42
CA SER A 79 -12.67 -3.60 16.35
C SER A 79 -12.77 -2.99 17.75
N GLY A 80 -13.68 -2.02 17.96
CA GLY A 80 -13.74 -1.26 19.21
C GLY A 80 -12.55 -0.33 19.42
N ALA A 81 -12.43 0.20 20.64
CA ALA A 81 -11.27 1.03 21.02
C ALA A 81 -10.11 0.11 21.44
N PRO A 82 -8.86 0.44 21.06
CA PRO A 82 -7.69 -0.28 21.52
C PRO A 82 -7.49 -0.09 23.04
N ASP A 83 -6.87 -1.04 23.70
CA ASP A 83 -6.53 -1.00 25.12
C ASP A 83 -5.12 -0.44 25.40
N PHE A 84 -4.56 0.26 24.44
CA PHE A 84 -3.27 0.94 24.56
C PHE A 84 -3.40 2.43 24.34
N THR A 85 -2.44 3.19 24.85
CA THR A 85 -2.35 4.65 24.64
C THR A 85 -1.32 4.94 23.56
N ASP A 86 -1.71 5.77 22.58
CA ASP A 86 -0.81 6.23 21.55
C ASP A 86 0.36 7.02 22.16
N TRP A 87 1.55 6.80 21.61
CA TRP A 87 2.68 7.64 21.97
C TRP A 87 2.48 9.06 21.44
N VAL A 88 2.61 10.04 22.31
CA VAL A 88 2.56 11.46 21.99
C VAL A 88 3.94 12.08 22.25
N PRO A 89 4.52 12.84 21.32
CA PRO A 89 5.78 13.54 21.56
C PRO A 89 5.69 14.46 22.78
N GLU A 90 6.74 14.50 23.59
CA GLU A 90 6.82 15.41 24.71
C GLU A 90 6.99 16.85 24.23
N GLY A 91 6.11 17.71 24.68
CA GLY A 91 6.13 19.14 24.47
C GLY A 91 5.62 19.61 23.09
N PRO A 92 4.90 20.72 23.04
CA PRO A 92 4.53 21.35 21.79
C PRO A 92 5.78 21.91 21.11
N GLU A 93 5.88 21.74 19.79
CA GLU A 93 6.87 22.46 19.00
C GLU A 93 6.62 23.97 19.17
N ALA A 94 7.68 24.75 19.42
CA ALA A 94 7.56 26.20 19.56
C ALA A 94 7.03 26.80 18.25
N ILE A 95 5.89 27.47 18.34
CA ILE A 95 5.29 28.18 17.22
C ILE A 95 5.95 29.56 17.15
N PRO A 96 6.53 29.97 16.01
CA PRO A 96 7.12 31.30 15.87
C PRO A 96 6.08 32.39 16.11
N GLU A 97 6.47 33.44 16.79
CA GLU A 97 5.63 34.63 16.98
C GLU A 97 5.43 35.41 15.68
N GLY A 98 4.34 36.13 15.59
CA GLY A 98 4.07 37.02 14.47
C GLY A 98 3.53 36.39 13.19
N LEU A 99 3.21 35.10 13.22
CA LEU A 99 2.56 34.44 12.08
C LEU A 99 1.12 34.93 11.90
N PRO A 100 0.64 35.13 10.66
CA PRO A 100 -0.76 35.41 10.41
C PRO A 100 -1.63 34.24 10.88
N VAL A 101 -2.76 34.57 11.53
CA VAL A 101 -3.71 33.61 12.05
C VAL A 101 -5.01 33.69 11.24
N TYR A 102 -5.41 32.55 10.67
CA TYR A 102 -6.68 32.42 9.98
C TYR A 102 -7.60 31.50 10.80
N VAL A 103 -8.69 32.08 11.30
CA VAL A 103 -9.70 31.31 12.03
C VAL A 103 -10.59 30.60 11.01
N LEU A 104 -10.65 29.26 11.14
CA LEU A 104 -11.46 28.44 10.26
C LEU A 104 -12.90 28.38 10.72
N ASP A 105 -13.82 28.51 9.77
CA ASP A 105 -15.24 28.26 10.03
C ASP A 105 -15.47 26.72 10.12
N ALA A 106 -15.67 26.24 11.33
CA ALA A 106 -15.94 24.85 11.59
C ALA A 106 -17.21 24.33 10.88
N ALA A 107 -18.20 25.19 10.67
CA ALA A 107 -19.43 24.81 10.01
C ALA A 107 -19.27 24.62 8.49
N SER A 108 -18.22 25.20 7.90
CA SER A 108 -17.91 25.04 6.48
C SER A 108 -17.20 23.72 6.17
N ILE A 109 -16.72 23.00 7.18
CA ILE A 109 -16.00 21.71 7.00
C ILE A 109 -17.05 20.59 6.95
N PRO A 110 -17.22 19.92 5.80
CA PRO A 110 -18.28 18.91 5.66
C PRO A 110 -17.98 17.65 6.47
N CYS A 111 -19.05 17.06 7.02
CA CYS A 111 -19.00 15.73 7.59
C CYS A 111 -19.52 14.72 6.56
N ARG A 112 -18.68 13.73 6.21
CA ARG A 112 -19.08 12.61 5.38
C ARG A 112 -19.72 11.54 6.27
N THR A 113 -20.87 11.05 5.86
CA THR A 113 -21.52 9.90 6.48
C THR A 113 -21.57 8.77 5.46
N HIS A 114 -21.09 7.59 5.84
CA HIS A 114 -21.23 6.40 5.02
C HIS A 114 -22.57 5.76 5.31
N THR A 115 -23.36 5.59 4.27
CA THR A 115 -24.50 4.69 4.29
C THR A 115 -23.99 3.32 3.87
N TYR A 116 -23.95 2.38 4.79
CA TYR A 116 -23.66 0.99 4.45
C TYR A 116 -24.89 0.44 3.76
N GLU A 117 -24.75 0.14 2.47
CA GLU A 117 -25.79 -0.55 1.72
C GLU A 117 -26.04 -1.93 2.37
N GLU A 118 -27.26 -2.43 2.22
CA GLU A 118 -27.53 -3.82 2.62
C GLU A 118 -26.56 -4.76 1.91
N PRO A 119 -26.10 -5.83 2.59
CA PRO A 119 -25.14 -6.74 1.99
C PRO A 119 -25.67 -7.21 0.62
N LEU A 120 -24.85 -7.02 -0.39
CA LEU A 120 -25.14 -7.56 -1.73
C LEU A 120 -25.41 -9.07 -1.59
N GLN A 121 -26.42 -9.56 -2.28
CA GLN A 121 -26.65 -11.00 -2.34
C GLN A 121 -25.40 -11.63 -2.97
N PRO A 122 -24.75 -12.59 -2.31
CA PRO A 122 -23.58 -13.24 -2.87
C PRO A 122 -23.91 -13.88 -4.23
N ASP A 123 -22.92 -13.93 -5.12
CA ASP A 123 -23.06 -14.69 -6.37
C ASP A 123 -23.49 -16.14 -6.08
N PRO A 124 -24.38 -16.73 -6.87
CA PRO A 124 -24.84 -18.11 -6.68
C PRO A 124 -23.70 -19.14 -6.56
N ALA A 125 -22.58 -18.94 -7.25
CA ALA A 125 -21.40 -19.78 -7.12
C ALA A 125 -20.77 -19.70 -5.73
N VAL A 126 -20.79 -18.52 -5.09
CA VAL A 126 -20.32 -18.30 -3.72
C VAL A 126 -21.29 -18.87 -2.71
N GLN A 127 -22.60 -18.73 -2.94
CA GLN A 127 -23.64 -19.30 -2.05
C GLN A 127 -23.59 -20.82 -1.99
N ALA A 128 -23.12 -21.49 -3.05
CA ALA A 128 -22.99 -22.94 -3.14
C ALA A 128 -21.73 -23.48 -2.45
N LEU A 129 -20.87 -22.63 -1.89
CA LEU A 129 -19.66 -23.04 -1.20
C LEU A 129 -19.97 -23.51 0.23
N THR A 130 -19.19 -24.49 0.67
CA THR A 130 -19.14 -24.89 2.08
C THR A 130 -18.36 -23.87 2.92
N ASP A 131 -18.50 -23.89 4.25
CA ASP A 131 -17.77 -23.00 5.14
C ASP A 131 -16.24 -23.13 4.97
N GLU A 132 -15.73 -24.35 4.75
CA GLU A 132 -14.30 -24.58 4.48
C GLU A 132 -13.86 -23.91 3.16
N GLU A 133 -14.68 -24.00 2.13
CA GLU A 133 -14.41 -23.36 0.83
C GLU A 133 -14.51 -21.84 0.92
N LEU A 134 -15.41 -21.30 1.73
CA LEU A 134 -15.48 -19.86 2.01
C LEU A 134 -14.21 -19.38 2.74
N VAL A 135 -13.66 -20.19 3.64
CA VAL A 135 -12.36 -19.88 4.25
C VAL A 135 -11.25 -19.82 3.19
N TYR A 136 -11.20 -20.79 2.27
CA TYR A 136 -10.22 -20.76 1.16
C TYR A 136 -10.41 -19.55 0.24
N LEU A 137 -11.65 -19.15 0.00
CA LEU A 137 -11.93 -17.96 -0.81
C LEU A 137 -11.33 -16.68 -0.15
N ASN A 138 -11.39 -16.60 1.18
CA ASN A 138 -10.85 -15.46 1.93
C ASN A 138 -9.33 -15.46 2.05
N ILE A 139 -8.69 -16.61 2.24
CA ILE A 139 -7.24 -16.70 2.43
C ILE A 139 -6.44 -16.83 1.13
N GLY A 140 -7.12 -17.06 0.00
CA GLY A 140 -6.50 -17.27 -1.29
C GLY A 140 -6.06 -18.70 -1.57
N GLY A 141 -5.35 -18.89 -2.69
CA GLY A 141 -4.89 -20.19 -3.16
C GLY A 141 -3.75 -20.76 -2.35
N PHE A 142 -4.02 -21.31 -1.19
CA PHE A 142 -3.05 -21.98 -0.36
C PHE A 142 -3.14 -23.50 -0.54
N ARG A 143 -2.06 -24.13 -0.99
CA ARG A 143 -1.96 -25.59 -1.05
C ARG A 143 -1.30 -26.12 0.20
N LEU A 144 -2.07 -26.74 1.09
CA LEU A 144 -1.57 -27.40 2.31
C LEU A 144 -0.51 -28.49 2.04
N LYS A 145 -0.46 -29.04 0.82
CA LYS A 145 0.46 -30.11 0.44
C LYS A 145 1.76 -29.62 -0.18
N ASP A 146 1.79 -28.42 -0.71
CA ASP A 146 2.99 -27.83 -1.30
C ASP A 146 3.66 -26.97 -0.24
N ARG A 147 4.78 -27.41 0.29
CA ARG A 147 5.60 -26.67 1.26
C ARG A 147 6.26 -25.40 0.67
N ALA A 148 5.71 -24.86 -0.38
CA ALA A 148 6.23 -23.71 -1.11
C ALA A 148 5.71 -22.39 -0.58
N GLY A 149 5.42 -22.27 0.69
CA GLY A 149 5.04 -21.03 1.32
C GLY A 149 6.23 -20.11 1.65
N VAL A 150 7.13 -19.90 0.70
CA VAL A 150 8.15 -18.87 0.87
C VAL A 150 7.59 -17.56 0.35
N VAL A 151 7.74 -16.50 1.12
CA VAL A 151 7.36 -15.14 0.73
C VAL A 151 7.81 -14.84 -0.71
N GLY A 152 6.86 -14.54 -1.57
CA GLY A 152 7.10 -14.21 -2.98
C GLY A 152 7.12 -15.39 -3.96
N ASP A 153 6.64 -16.58 -3.58
CA ASP A 153 6.43 -17.73 -4.46
C ASP A 153 5.25 -18.58 -3.97
N SER A 154 4.15 -17.92 -3.68
CA SER A 154 2.92 -18.57 -3.20
C SER A 154 1.93 -18.91 -4.31
N GLY A 155 2.17 -18.41 -5.55
CA GLY A 155 1.38 -18.75 -6.70
C GLY A 155 1.79 -20.07 -7.32
N SER A 156 0.83 -20.94 -7.67
CA SER A 156 1.08 -22.23 -8.33
C SER A 156 0.97 -22.17 -9.85
N ALA A 157 0.20 -21.21 -10.39
CA ALA A 157 -0.02 -21.07 -11.82
C ALA A 157 1.17 -20.41 -12.54
N ILE A 158 1.77 -19.40 -11.93
CA ILE A 158 2.90 -18.67 -12.48
C ILE A 158 4.01 -18.60 -11.44
N PRO A 159 5.17 -19.21 -11.68
CA PRO A 159 6.28 -19.21 -10.74
C PRO A 159 6.79 -17.80 -10.41
N GLY A 160 7.03 -17.54 -9.13
CA GLY A 160 7.57 -16.28 -8.63
C GLY A 160 6.51 -15.21 -8.34
N THR A 161 5.23 -15.53 -8.43
CA THR A 161 4.13 -14.61 -8.08
C THR A 161 3.93 -14.54 -6.56
N ALA A 162 3.36 -13.41 -6.10
CA ALA A 162 3.08 -13.18 -4.68
C ALA A 162 1.95 -14.08 -4.16
N GLY A 163 1.01 -14.46 -5.01
CA GLY A 163 -0.08 -15.33 -4.67
C GLY A 163 -1.11 -15.47 -5.78
N GLU A 164 -2.12 -16.28 -5.52
CA GLU A 164 -3.30 -16.41 -6.38
C GLU A 164 -4.55 -16.58 -5.53
N THR A 165 -5.68 -16.09 -6.04
CA THR A 165 -6.97 -16.25 -5.36
C THR A 165 -7.56 -17.61 -5.73
N ALA A 166 -8.23 -18.25 -4.77
CA ALA A 166 -9.21 -19.31 -4.98
C ALA A 166 -8.90 -20.39 -6.05
N SER A 167 -7.62 -20.68 -6.32
CA SER A 167 -7.23 -21.67 -7.35
C SER A 167 -7.80 -23.07 -7.08
N CYS A 168 -8.07 -23.41 -5.83
CA CYS A 168 -8.73 -24.65 -5.41
C CYS A 168 -10.23 -24.72 -5.75
N LEU A 169 -10.85 -23.58 -6.06
CA LEU A 169 -12.29 -23.46 -6.37
C LEU A 169 -12.58 -23.33 -7.87
N LYS A 170 -11.57 -23.47 -8.71
CA LYS A 170 -11.68 -23.33 -10.17
C LYS A 170 -12.72 -24.26 -10.77
N GLU A 171 -12.82 -25.49 -10.27
CA GLU A 171 -13.81 -26.49 -10.73
C GLU A 171 -15.26 -26.11 -10.39
N LYS A 172 -15.44 -25.19 -9.43
CA LYS A 172 -16.76 -24.62 -9.05
C LYS A 172 -17.10 -23.33 -9.81
N GLY A 173 -16.34 -23.00 -10.86
CA GLY A 173 -16.59 -21.82 -11.70
C GLY A 173 -16.05 -20.51 -11.11
N ILE A 174 -15.29 -20.57 -10.02
CA ILE A 174 -14.66 -19.38 -9.42
C ILE A 174 -13.25 -19.22 -10.01
N PRO A 175 -13.02 -18.17 -10.82
CA PRO A 175 -11.72 -17.97 -11.45
C PRO A 175 -10.64 -17.57 -10.42
N ALA A 176 -9.43 -18.07 -10.62
CA ALA A 176 -8.27 -17.62 -9.87
C ALA A 176 -7.63 -16.42 -10.56
N LEU A 177 -7.34 -15.37 -9.78
CA LEU A 177 -6.51 -14.25 -10.19
C LEU A 177 -5.09 -14.47 -9.68
N VAL A 178 -4.11 -14.25 -10.54
CA VAL A 178 -2.70 -14.32 -10.17
C VAL A 178 -2.21 -12.92 -9.82
N MET A 179 -1.59 -12.79 -8.65
CA MET A 179 -1.08 -11.52 -8.13
C MET A 179 0.44 -11.55 -8.10
N SER A 180 1.05 -10.47 -8.54
CA SER A 180 2.50 -10.31 -8.53
C SER A 180 2.91 -9.06 -7.76
N ASP A 181 4.06 -9.11 -7.09
CA ASP A 181 4.71 -7.92 -6.56
C ASP A 181 5.14 -7.02 -7.72
N GLY A 182 4.99 -5.71 -7.57
CA GLY A 182 5.25 -4.75 -8.64
C GLY A 182 5.93 -3.44 -8.27
N PRO A 183 6.42 -3.19 -7.02
CA PRO A 183 6.90 -1.86 -6.65
C PRO A 183 8.17 -1.40 -7.39
N ALA A 184 8.89 -2.31 -8.05
CA ALA A 184 10.06 -2.01 -8.88
C ALA A 184 9.99 -2.71 -10.24
N GLY A 185 8.79 -2.95 -10.75
CA GLY A 185 8.49 -3.77 -11.92
C GLY A 185 7.89 -5.13 -11.52
N ILE A 186 7.21 -5.77 -12.46
CA ILE A 186 6.54 -7.06 -12.21
C ILE A 186 7.57 -8.12 -11.80
N ARG A 187 7.39 -8.70 -10.62
CA ARG A 187 8.28 -9.72 -10.08
C ARG A 187 7.77 -11.11 -10.40
N LEU A 188 8.48 -11.81 -11.27
CA LEU A 188 8.24 -13.20 -11.66
C LEU A 188 9.54 -14.01 -11.56
N ALA A 189 9.43 -15.33 -11.52
CA ALA A 189 10.60 -16.19 -11.67
C ALA A 189 11.16 -16.01 -13.09
N ARG A 190 12.43 -15.60 -13.17
CA ARG A 190 13.10 -15.39 -14.45
C ARG A 190 13.25 -16.69 -15.24
N ASP A 191 13.74 -17.71 -14.57
CA ASP A 191 14.03 -19.01 -15.16
C ASP A 191 13.07 -20.07 -14.62
N TYR A 192 12.38 -20.76 -15.51
CA TYR A 192 11.39 -21.76 -15.14
C TYR A 192 11.33 -22.87 -16.20
N TYR A 193 10.72 -23.97 -15.87
CA TYR A 193 10.34 -25.03 -16.81
C TYR A 193 8.89 -25.43 -16.59
N GLU A 194 8.32 -26.11 -17.58
CA GLU A 194 6.97 -26.65 -17.51
C GLU A 194 7.00 -28.16 -17.71
N ASP A 195 6.18 -28.85 -16.93
CA ASP A 195 5.92 -30.27 -17.08
C ASP A 195 4.41 -30.57 -16.94
N LYS A 196 4.04 -31.83 -16.89
CA LYS A 196 2.63 -32.27 -16.75
C LYS A 196 1.99 -31.79 -15.43
N LYS A 197 2.77 -31.35 -14.45
CA LYS A 197 2.30 -30.86 -13.14
C LYS A 197 2.17 -29.32 -13.11
N GLY A 198 2.62 -28.62 -14.13
CA GLY A 198 2.57 -27.16 -14.25
C GLY A 198 3.94 -26.51 -14.41
N ALA A 199 4.02 -25.23 -14.11
CA ALA A 199 5.23 -24.44 -14.21
C ALA A 199 6.02 -24.44 -12.88
N HIS A 200 7.34 -24.55 -12.97
CA HIS A 200 8.24 -24.70 -11.82
C HIS A 200 9.40 -23.72 -11.90
N SER A 201 9.61 -22.92 -10.86
CA SER A 201 10.76 -22.02 -10.75
C SER A 201 12.07 -22.77 -10.60
N LEU A 202 13.11 -22.31 -11.28
CA LEU A 202 14.49 -22.80 -11.11
C LEU A 202 15.26 -22.05 -10.02
N GLY A 203 14.90 -20.82 -9.77
CA GLY A 203 15.52 -19.98 -8.74
C GLY A 203 14.93 -20.18 -7.35
N SER A 204 15.55 -19.56 -6.36
CA SER A 204 14.96 -19.34 -5.05
C SER A 204 14.06 -18.09 -5.11
N ALA A 205 12.87 -18.15 -4.53
CA ALA A 205 12.02 -16.98 -4.35
C ALA A 205 12.55 -16.00 -3.29
N MET A 206 13.42 -16.49 -2.41
CA MET A 206 14.03 -15.67 -1.35
C MET A 206 15.11 -14.77 -1.94
N LEU A 207 15.14 -13.51 -1.51
CA LEU A 207 16.19 -12.57 -1.88
C LEU A 207 17.57 -13.09 -1.45
N PRO A 208 18.63 -12.91 -2.27
CA PRO A 208 19.98 -13.35 -1.92
C PRO A 208 20.44 -12.89 -0.54
N THR A 209 20.17 -11.64 -0.19
CA THR A 209 20.49 -11.06 1.13
C THR A 209 19.81 -11.79 2.29
N MET A 210 18.61 -12.31 2.11
CA MET A 210 17.91 -13.10 3.12
C MET A 210 18.48 -14.52 3.22
N ILE A 211 18.95 -15.08 2.11
CA ILE A 211 19.61 -16.38 2.10
C ILE A 211 20.91 -16.33 2.89
N ASP A 212 21.66 -15.22 2.78
CA ASP A 212 22.92 -15.02 3.50
C ASP A 212 22.74 -14.93 5.03
N LEU A 213 21.56 -14.56 5.50
CA LEU A 213 21.23 -14.53 6.93
C LEU A 213 20.90 -15.91 7.51
N LEU A 214 20.70 -16.93 6.65
CA LEU A 214 20.35 -18.26 7.11
C LEU A 214 21.58 -19.02 7.65
N PRO A 215 21.39 -19.95 8.59
CA PRO A 215 22.43 -20.91 8.99
C PRO A 215 22.95 -21.68 7.79
N ALA A 216 24.26 -22.02 7.80
CA ALA A 216 24.95 -22.65 6.69
C ALA A 216 24.23 -23.88 6.08
N PRO A 217 23.66 -24.83 6.87
CA PRO A 217 22.95 -25.98 6.28
C PRO A 217 21.67 -25.57 5.54
N ALA A 218 20.91 -24.58 6.06
CA ALA A 218 19.71 -24.08 5.41
C ALA A 218 20.05 -23.33 4.11
N ARG A 219 21.09 -22.48 4.15
CA ARG A 219 21.61 -21.78 2.98
C ARG A 219 22.04 -22.76 1.90
N ALA A 220 22.83 -23.79 2.24
CA ALA A 220 23.28 -24.82 1.29
C ALA A 220 22.11 -25.59 0.68
N ALA A 221 21.05 -25.87 1.45
CA ALA A 221 19.86 -26.53 0.94
C ALA A 221 19.09 -25.65 -0.06
N MET A 222 18.98 -24.34 0.20
CA MET A 222 18.26 -23.40 -0.65
C MET A 222 19.00 -22.99 -1.92
N THR A 223 20.33 -22.98 -1.88
CA THR A 223 21.19 -22.64 -3.04
C THR A 223 21.57 -23.86 -3.88
N ARG A 224 21.17 -25.06 -3.46
CA ARG A 224 21.48 -26.29 -4.20
C ARG A 224 20.82 -26.25 -5.58
N PRO A 225 21.58 -26.48 -6.68
CA PRO A 225 21.01 -26.59 -8.01
C PRO A 225 19.89 -27.64 -8.07
N LYS A 226 18.71 -27.26 -8.53
CA LYS A 226 17.61 -28.20 -8.76
C LYS A 226 17.95 -29.07 -9.97
N LYS A 227 17.83 -30.39 -9.82
CA LYS A 227 17.98 -31.32 -10.97
C LYS A 227 16.76 -31.14 -11.87
N LEU A 228 17.01 -30.81 -13.13
CA LEU A 228 15.97 -30.72 -14.14
C LEU A 228 15.46 -32.13 -14.51
N PRO A 229 14.14 -32.30 -14.70
CA PRO A 229 13.61 -33.51 -15.32
C PRO A 229 14.17 -33.64 -16.73
N LYS A 230 14.34 -34.91 -17.19
CA LYS A 230 14.82 -35.19 -18.55
C LYS A 230 13.79 -34.65 -19.58
N GLY A 231 14.30 -33.98 -20.61
CA GLY A 231 13.50 -33.54 -21.75
C GLY A 231 12.67 -32.26 -21.52
N VAL A 232 12.87 -31.56 -20.41
CA VAL A 232 12.26 -30.23 -20.23
C VAL A 232 13.17 -29.14 -20.77
N GLU A 233 12.55 -28.10 -21.33
CA GLU A 233 13.21 -26.89 -21.80
C GLU A 233 13.15 -25.81 -20.73
N ILE A 234 14.27 -25.11 -20.54
CA ILE A 234 14.30 -23.92 -19.66
C ILE A 234 13.73 -22.73 -20.43
N LYS A 235 12.70 -22.12 -19.86
CA LYS A 235 12.07 -20.91 -20.37
C LYS A 235 12.54 -19.70 -19.55
N HIS A 236 12.61 -18.55 -20.20
CA HIS A 236 13.03 -17.28 -19.60
C HIS A 236 11.93 -16.25 -19.69
N ARG A 237 11.76 -15.47 -18.63
CA ARG A 237 10.88 -14.30 -18.58
C ARG A 237 11.68 -13.07 -18.25
N TYR A 238 11.31 -11.98 -18.88
CA TYR A 238 11.89 -10.66 -18.64
C TYR A 238 10.76 -9.70 -18.33
N ALA A 239 10.99 -8.83 -17.37
CA ALA A 239 10.08 -7.75 -17.02
C ALA A 239 10.87 -6.45 -16.92
N THR A 240 10.24 -5.34 -17.24
CA THR A 240 10.84 -4.02 -17.11
C THR A 240 11.00 -3.67 -15.64
N ALA A 241 12.21 -3.29 -15.24
CA ALA A 241 12.45 -2.73 -13.92
C ALA A 241 12.18 -1.23 -13.95
N ILE A 242 11.45 -0.74 -12.97
CA ILE A 242 11.19 0.68 -12.74
C ILE A 242 11.77 1.10 -11.39
N PRO A 243 12.00 2.40 -11.14
CA PRO A 243 12.37 2.86 -9.81
C PRO A 243 11.31 2.45 -8.77
N ILE A 244 11.74 2.13 -7.56
CA ILE A 244 10.81 1.76 -6.48
C ILE A 244 9.84 2.92 -6.19
N GLY A 245 8.63 2.60 -5.71
CA GLY A 245 7.57 3.57 -5.46
C GLY A 245 8.00 4.79 -4.63
N THR A 246 8.88 4.59 -3.63
CA THR A 246 9.45 5.70 -2.85
C THR A 246 10.28 6.67 -3.71
N ALA A 247 11.06 6.16 -4.67
CA ALA A 247 11.84 7.01 -5.57
C ALA A 247 10.94 7.75 -6.56
N ILE A 248 9.90 7.08 -7.08
CA ILE A 248 8.89 7.71 -7.94
C ILE A 248 8.15 8.82 -7.18
N ALA A 249 7.72 8.55 -5.94
CA ALA A 249 7.03 9.52 -5.10
C ALA A 249 7.87 10.77 -4.82
N GLN A 250 9.18 10.62 -4.62
CA GLN A 250 10.11 11.75 -4.41
C GLN A 250 10.24 12.66 -5.63
N SER A 251 9.82 12.22 -6.80
CA SER A 251 9.78 13.06 -8.00
C SER A 251 8.68 14.13 -7.93
N PHE A 252 7.65 13.95 -7.09
CA PHE A 252 6.43 14.76 -7.03
C PHE A 252 5.78 14.95 -8.41
N SER A 253 5.86 13.93 -9.27
CA SER A 253 5.32 13.95 -10.63
C SER A 253 4.28 12.84 -10.80
N LEU A 254 3.01 13.25 -10.89
CA LEU A 254 1.91 12.31 -11.15
C LEU A 254 2.03 11.68 -12.52
N SER A 255 2.42 12.46 -13.55
CA SER A 255 2.59 11.94 -14.91
C SER A 255 3.69 10.89 -15.01
N LEU A 256 4.78 11.03 -14.24
CA LEU A 256 5.82 10.00 -14.18
C LEU A 256 5.29 8.72 -13.52
N ALA A 257 4.52 8.86 -12.43
CA ALA A 257 3.93 7.71 -11.77
C ALA A 257 2.94 6.97 -12.67
N GLU A 258 2.11 7.71 -13.41
CA GLU A 258 1.18 7.19 -14.41
C GLU A 258 1.92 6.45 -15.53
N SER A 259 2.95 7.07 -16.12
CA SER A 259 3.78 6.43 -17.17
C SER A 259 4.55 5.18 -16.69
N CYS A 260 4.74 5.01 -15.38
CA CYS A 260 5.33 3.79 -14.82
C CYS A 260 4.27 2.68 -14.64
N GLY A 261 2.99 3.03 -14.61
CA GLY A 261 1.87 2.10 -14.50
C GLY A 261 1.37 1.56 -15.84
N ASP A 262 1.57 2.34 -16.91
CA ASP A 262 1.23 1.99 -18.30
C ASP A 262 2.25 1.00 -18.90
#